data_b714e4ec596abbdbe8babe813a933908
#
_entry.id   b714e4ec596abbdbe8babe813a933908
#
_cell.length_a   1.000
_cell.length_b   1.000
_cell.length_c   1.000
_cell.angle_alpha   90.00
_cell.angle_beta   90.00
_cell.angle_gamma   90.00
#
_symmetry.space_group_name_H-M   'P 1'
#
loop_
_entity.id
_entity.type
_entity.pdbx_description
1 polymer ?
#
loop_
_entity_poly.entity_id
_entity_poly.type
_entity_poly.pdbx_seq_one_letter_code
_entity_poly.pdbx_strand_id
1 'polypeptide(L)'
;MMVHDDDTTPHAPAPAADPAAAWIARIDPPLADAAAAADGPLAGLRFAVKDNIDVAGWPTTAACPEFAYDAATHATVVARLLAAGAVLVGKTNLDQFACGLNGTRSPYGAVPNAFDARYVSGGSSAGSARVVATGEVDFALGTDTAGSGRVPAGLNNIVGLKPSRGLISARGVVPAAQSVDCVSIFARTVELAARVLAVALGPDMLDPYSRDLPLATAPLPMRPRVGVPATLEFFGDADSAAAFERSLAQLEALGATRVAIDYAPLAEIAALLYDSALVAERYAAVRDFFDAHEAAVIEPVRGILAQGRRYGAADLVDAQIRLRALAQRVAPMWRDIDVLVVPTAPTHVTIEAMRADPVVQNRNLGAYTNFVNLLDYAALSVPTCLRADGLPFGVTLIGPCGSDWQLAGLGQRLHHASGLTLGATGAAMPAAAALPVPAFGDVPTMRVAVVGAHLSGMPLNGQLTERGAVRLRETRSAPHYRLYALPGTVPPKPGMVRVPAGEGAALVVEVWEMPMAAYGSFVALIPAPLGIGTLTLEDGSSVQGFVCESLALEGAEDITHHGGWRRYIESRRATPA
;
A
#
# COMPACT_ATOMS: atom_id res chain seq x y z
N MET A 1 26.70 -20.93 -54.14
CA MET A 1 25.29 -21.27 -53.88
C MET A 1 24.90 -20.46 -52.63
N MET A 2 24.44 -19.23 -52.88
CA MET A 2 24.04 -18.28 -51.83
C MET A 2 22.59 -18.57 -51.44
N VAL A 3 22.34 -18.83 -50.18
CA VAL A 3 20.98 -18.89 -49.61
C VAL A 3 20.77 -17.54 -48.95
N HIS A 4 19.87 -16.73 -49.53
CA HIS A 4 19.31 -15.57 -48.88
C HIS A 4 18.15 -16.07 -47.96
N ASP A 5 18.33 -15.91 -46.67
CA ASP A 5 17.23 -15.95 -45.71
C ASP A 5 16.60 -14.56 -45.66
N ASP A 6 15.42 -14.46 -46.28
CA ASP A 6 14.50 -13.30 -46.16
C ASP A 6 13.71 -13.47 -44.86
N ASP A 7 14.19 -12.91 -43.75
CA ASP A 7 13.47 -12.83 -42.49
C ASP A 7 12.64 -11.53 -42.47
N THR A 8 11.51 -11.55 -43.18
CA THR A 8 10.50 -10.49 -43.08
C THR A 8 9.43 -10.88 -42.09
N THR A 9 9.77 -10.78 -40.78
CA THR A 9 8.74 -10.68 -39.74
C THR A 9 8.10 -9.28 -39.84
N PRO A 10 6.76 -9.18 -39.93
CA PRO A 10 6.09 -7.90 -40.03
C PRO A 10 6.25 -7.15 -38.70
N HIS A 11 7.01 -6.06 -38.71
CA HIS A 11 6.97 -5.08 -37.64
C HIS A 11 5.52 -4.61 -37.46
N ALA A 12 5.01 -4.68 -36.24
CA ALA A 12 3.72 -4.10 -35.89
C ALA A 12 3.70 -2.62 -36.32
N PRO A 13 2.61 -2.12 -36.92
CA PRO A 13 2.52 -0.74 -37.36
C PRO A 13 2.72 0.19 -36.17
N ALA A 14 3.48 1.27 -36.36
CA ALA A 14 3.65 2.32 -35.36
C ALA A 14 2.26 2.81 -34.91
N PRO A 15 2.00 2.89 -33.60
CA PRO A 15 0.69 3.30 -33.10
C PRO A 15 0.36 4.70 -33.58
N ALA A 16 -0.92 4.96 -33.91
CA ALA A 16 -1.40 6.31 -34.18
C ALA A 16 -1.05 7.22 -33.00
N ALA A 17 -0.49 8.39 -33.28
CA ALA A 17 -0.03 9.33 -32.26
C ALA A 17 -1.15 9.61 -31.25
N ASP A 18 -0.95 9.19 -29.98
CA ASP A 18 -1.84 9.53 -28.86
C ASP A 18 -1.63 11.02 -28.52
N PRO A 19 -2.65 11.90 -28.67
CA PRO A 19 -2.51 13.31 -28.37
C PRO A 19 -2.09 13.60 -26.92
N ALA A 20 -2.34 12.66 -26.03
CA ALA A 20 -1.96 12.75 -24.60
C ALA A 20 -0.62 12.07 -24.29
N ALA A 21 0.03 11.42 -25.27
CA ALA A 21 1.26 10.65 -25.09
C ALA A 21 1.21 9.62 -23.93
N ALA A 22 0.01 9.15 -23.57
CA ALA A 22 -0.17 8.25 -22.45
C ALA A 22 0.19 6.79 -22.77
N TRP A 23 0.12 6.42 -24.04
CA TRP A 23 0.37 5.07 -24.54
C TRP A 23 1.66 5.00 -25.36
N ILE A 24 2.41 3.91 -25.19
CA ILE A 24 3.48 3.52 -26.09
C ILE A 24 2.93 2.50 -27.11
N ALA A 25 2.13 1.53 -26.62
CA ALA A 25 1.49 0.55 -27.50
C ALA A 25 0.06 0.22 -27.03
N ARG A 26 -0.87 0.11 -27.97
CA ARG A 26 -2.21 -0.43 -27.74
C ARG A 26 -2.24 -1.90 -28.21
N ILE A 27 -2.87 -2.77 -27.43
CA ILE A 27 -3.03 -4.19 -27.74
C ILE A 27 -4.43 -4.37 -28.34
N ASP A 28 -4.50 -4.71 -29.63
CA ASP A 28 -5.75 -4.93 -30.36
C ASP A 28 -5.66 -6.24 -31.18
N PRO A 29 -6.53 -7.23 -30.95
CA PRO A 29 -7.53 -7.26 -29.87
C PRO A 29 -6.89 -7.31 -28.47
N PRO A 30 -7.60 -6.84 -27.41
CA PRO A 30 -7.12 -6.91 -26.05
C PRO A 30 -6.75 -8.33 -25.63
N LEU A 31 -5.65 -8.47 -24.87
CA LEU A 31 -5.14 -9.76 -24.45
C LEU A 31 -5.87 -10.27 -23.20
N ALA A 32 -6.46 -11.44 -23.32
CA ALA A 32 -7.09 -12.17 -22.22
C ALA A 32 -6.57 -13.60 -22.17
N ASP A 33 -6.51 -14.18 -20.98
CA ASP A 33 -6.21 -15.61 -20.83
C ASP A 33 -7.48 -16.43 -21.12
N ALA A 34 -7.44 -17.24 -22.18
CA ALA A 34 -8.56 -18.10 -22.56
C ALA A 34 -8.87 -19.20 -21.52
N ALA A 35 -7.93 -19.52 -20.66
CA ALA A 35 -8.08 -20.50 -19.56
C ALA A 35 -8.57 -19.86 -18.26
N ALA A 36 -8.66 -18.52 -18.18
CA ALA A 36 -9.13 -17.83 -16.98
C ALA A 36 -10.61 -18.17 -16.68
N ALA A 37 -10.93 -18.31 -15.40
CA ALA A 37 -12.31 -18.54 -14.98
C ALA A 37 -13.19 -17.32 -15.31
N ALA A 38 -14.37 -17.57 -15.86
CA ALA A 38 -15.31 -16.50 -16.23
C ALA A 38 -15.80 -15.67 -15.04
N ASP A 39 -15.70 -16.22 -13.82
CA ASP A 39 -16.03 -15.59 -12.53
C ASP A 39 -14.79 -15.29 -11.69
N GLY A 40 -13.61 -15.22 -12.30
CA GLY A 40 -12.36 -14.89 -11.64
C GLY A 40 -12.41 -13.56 -10.89
N PRO A 41 -11.54 -13.36 -9.87
CA PRO A 41 -11.60 -12.18 -9.01
C PRO A 41 -11.40 -10.84 -9.76
N LEU A 42 -10.85 -10.86 -10.98
CA LEU A 42 -10.66 -9.68 -11.84
C LEU A 42 -11.36 -9.82 -13.19
N ALA A 43 -12.31 -10.75 -13.33
CA ALA A 43 -12.97 -11.07 -14.60
C ALA A 43 -13.51 -9.82 -15.32
N GLY A 44 -13.10 -9.64 -16.58
CA GLY A 44 -13.53 -8.56 -17.45
C GLY A 44 -12.95 -7.17 -17.14
N LEU A 45 -12.19 -6.98 -16.06
CA LEU A 45 -11.54 -5.70 -15.76
C LEU A 45 -10.41 -5.44 -16.75
N ARG A 46 -10.43 -4.26 -17.34
CA ARG A 46 -9.42 -3.82 -18.31
C ARG A 46 -8.24 -3.19 -17.59
N PHE A 47 -7.03 -3.57 -17.96
CA PHE A 47 -5.83 -2.98 -17.37
C PHE A 47 -4.76 -2.62 -18.41
N ALA A 48 -3.86 -1.76 -17.99
CA ALA A 48 -2.66 -1.38 -18.73
C ALA A 48 -1.41 -1.66 -17.88
N VAL A 49 -0.27 -1.80 -18.53
CA VAL A 49 1.02 -1.95 -17.86
C VAL A 49 1.99 -0.88 -18.33
N LYS A 50 2.81 -0.37 -17.41
CA LYS A 50 3.92 0.53 -17.73
C LYS A 50 4.91 -0.19 -18.64
N ASP A 51 5.47 0.51 -19.63
CA ASP A 51 6.28 -0.13 -20.68
C ASP A 51 7.69 -0.58 -20.25
N ASN A 52 7.95 -0.62 -18.96
CA ASN A 52 9.07 -1.37 -18.40
C ASN A 52 8.65 -2.73 -17.79
N ILE A 53 7.41 -3.18 -18.01
CA ILE A 53 6.86 -4.46 -17.56
C ILE A 53 6.61 -5.35 -18.77
N ASP A 54 7.15 -6.56 -18.76
CA ASP A 54 7.12 -7.49 -19.86
C ASP A 54 5.73 -8.07 -20.12
N VAL A 55 5.36 -8.07 -21.39
CA VAL A 55 4.19 -8.76 -21.94
C VAL A 55 4.65 -9.67 -23.07
N ALA A 56 4.44 -10.97 -22.94
CA ALA A 56 4.89 -11.96 -23.94
C ALA A 56 4.43 -11.59 -25.35
N GLY A 57 5.34 -11.60 -26.30
CA GLY A 57 5.09 -11.28 -27.71
C GLY A 57 4.91 -9.77 -28.00
N TRP A 58 5.22 -8.90 -27.03
CA TRP A 58 5.16 -7.45 -27.19
C TRP A 58 6.49 -6.80 -26.80
N PRO A 59 6.90 -5.71 -27.50
CA PRO A 59 8.11 -4.99 -27.18
C PRO A 59 8.07 -4.39 -25.77
N THR A 60 9.20 -4.43 -25.07
CA THR A 60 9.47 -3.66 -23.87
C THR A 60 10.56 -2.66 -24.18
N THR A 61 10.25 -1.36 -24.10
CA THR A 61 11.17 -0.28 -24.48
C THR A 61 11.70 0.52 -23.30
N ALA A 62 11.02 0.48 -22.15
CA ALA A 62 11.32 1.36 -21.01
C ALA A 62 11.38 2.86 -21.40
N ALA A 63 10.58 3.29 -22.39
CA ALA A 63 10.60 4.59 -23.05
C ALA A 63 11.95 4.93 -23.72
N CYS A 64 12.68 3.93 -24.21
CA CYS A 64 13.86 4.07 -25.04
C CYS A 64 13.71 3.16 -26.25
N PRO A 65 13.38 3.68 -27.44
CA PRO A 65 13.14 2.85 -28.62
C PRO A 65 14.30 1.94 -28.98
N GLU A 66 15.54 2.40 -28.80
CA GLU A 66 16.76 1.65 -29.10
C GLU A 66 17.03 0.50 -28.10
N PHE A 67 16.38 0.55 -26.92
CA PHE A 67 16.45 -0.53 -25.91
C PHE A 67 15.46 -1.66 -26.19
N ALA A 68 14.52 -1.48 -27.12
CA ALA A 68 13.42 -2.40 -27.36
C ALA A 68 13.87 -3.86 -27.51
N TYR A 69 13.17 -4.76 -26.82
CA TYR A 69 13.25 -6.20 -27.01
C TYR A 69 11.86 -6.84 -26.92
N ASP A 70 11.64 -7.94 -27.63
CA ASP A 70 10.42 -8.71 -27.53
C ASP A 70 10.48 -9.64 -26.31
N ALA A 71 9.55 -9.45 -25.39
CA ALA A 71 9.48 -10.26 -24.18
C ALA A 71 9.05 -11.70 -24.50
N ALA A 72 9.84 -12.71 -24.16
CA ALA A 72 9.53 -14.11 -24.39
C ALA A 72 8.42 -14.64 -23.46
N THR A 73 8.28 -14.05 -22.28
CA THR A 73 7.29 -14.45 -21.27
C THR A 73 6.66 -13.22 -20.65
N HIS A 74 5.47 -13.37 -20.09
CA HIS A 74 4.89 -12.32 -19.24
C HIS A 74 5.72 -12.12 -17.98
N ALA A 75 5.78 -10.89 -17.49
CA ALA A 75 6.14 -10.64 -16.10
C ALA A 75 5.22 -11.45 -15.18
N THR A 76 5.74 -11.95 -14.05
CA THR A 76 4.97 -12.80 -13.12
C THR A 76 3.65 -12.14 -12.71
N VAL A 77 3.68 -10.84 -12.42
CA VAL A 77 2.48 -10.08 -12.05
C VAL A 77 1.46 -10.03 -13.17
N VAL A 78 1.88 -9.86 -14.43
CA VAL A 78 0.98 -9.83 -15.60
C VAL A 78 0.32 -11.19 -15.78
N ALA A 79 1.08 -12.29 -15.69
CA ALA A 79 0.55 -13.65 -15.79
C ALA A 79 -0.52 -13.92 -14.72
N ARG A 80 -0.29 -13.50 -13.46
CA ARG A 80 -1.26 -13.65 -12.37
C ARG A 80 -2.56 -12.89 -12.62
N LEU A 81 -2.48 -11.66 -13.12
CA LEU A 81 -3.67 -10.84 -13.42
C LEU A 81 -4.49 -11.40 -14.58
N LEU A 82 -3.81 -11.85 -15.65
CA LEU A 82 -4.48 -12.52 -16.78
C LEU A 82 -5.17 -13.80 -16.33
N ALA A 83 -4.50 -14.65 -15.55
CA ALA A 83 -5.08 -15.89 -15.00
C ALA A 83 -6.28 -15.61 -14.07
N ALA A 84 -6.35 -14.44 -13.44
CA ALA A 84 -7.48 -13.99 -12.63
C ALA A 84 -8.64 -13.38 -13.45
N GLY A 85 -8.54 -13.40 -14.79
CA GLY A 85 -9.57 -12.95 -15.73
C GLY A 85 -9.49 -11.47 -16.12
N ALA A 86 -8.43 -10.75 -15.74
CA ALA A 86 -8.22 -9.36 -16.20
C ALA A 86 -7.82 -9.32 -17.68
N VAL A 87 -8.13 -8.22 -18.36
CA VAL A 87 -7.91 -8.02 -19.80
C VAL A 87 -6.90 -6.91 -20.04
N LEU A 88 -5.75 -7.24 -20.61
CA LEU A 88 -4.68 -6.28 -20.90
C LEU A 88 -4.95 -5.55 -22.22
N VAL A 89 -4.91 -4.21 -22.20
CA VAL A 89 -5.25 -3.37 -23.34
C VAL A 89 -4.08 -2.55 -23.89
N GLY A 90 -2.92 -2.54 -23.24
CA GLY A 90 -1.76 -1.82 -23.78
C GLY A 90 -0.66 -1.56 -22.78
N LYS A 91 0.41 -0.96 -23.30
CA LYS A 91 1.61 -0.55 -22.58
C LYS A 91 1.71 0.97 -22.55
N THR A 92 1.91 1.52 -21.35
CA THR A 92 1.81 2.97 -21.09
C THR A 92 3.18 3.65 -21.04
N ASN A 93 3.18 4.93 -21.40
CA ASN A 93 4.36 5.79 -21.40
C ASN A 93 4.86 6.08 -19.97
N LEU A 94 6.17 6.36 -19.87
CA LEU A 94 6.88 6.55 -18.61
C LEU A 94 8.05 7.54 -18.78
N ASP A 95 8.58 8.07 -17.68
CA ASP A 95 9.92 8.65 -17.71
C ASP A 95 10.95 7.55 -18.04
N GLN A 96 11.83 7.79 -19.00
CA GLN A 96 12.77 6.83 -19.56
C GLN A 96 13.55 6.09 -18.45
N PHE A 97 13.61 4.74 -18.54
CA PHE A 97 14.18 3.83 -17.54
C PHE A 97 13.63 4.06 -16.12
N ALA A 98 12.36 4.46 -16.02
CA ALA A 98 11.69 4.82 -14.77
C ALA A 98 12.46 5.88 -13.94
N CYS A 99 13.25 6.73 -14.59
CA CYS A 99 14.12 7.72 -13.97
C CYS A 99 13.51 9.12 -13.99
N GLY A 100 12.51 9.35 -13.14
CA GLY A 100 11.81 10.62 -12.98
C GLY A 100 10.56 10.49 -12.12
N LEU A 101 9.95 11.66 -11.80
CA LEU A 101 8.68 11.77 -11.07
C LEU A 101 7.70 12.70 -11.78
N ASN A 102 7.91 12.99 -13.06
CA ASN A 102 7.21 14.09 -13.72
C ASN A 102 6.47 13.71 -15.01
N GLY A 103 6.88 12.67 -15.75
CA GLY A 103 6.23 12.24 -16.99
C GLY A 103 6.60 13.07 -18.22
N THR A 104 7.70 13.86 -18.15
CA THR A 104 8.19 14.62 -19.31
C THR A 104 9.45 14.05 -19.94
N ARG A 105 10.05 13.03 -19.32
CA ARG A 105 11.33 12.41 -19.72
C ARG A 105 11.10 11.22 -20.64
N SER A 106 10.42 11.46 -21.75
CA SER A 106 10.11 10.40 -22.72
C SER A 106 10.21 10.92 -24.15
N PRO A 107 10.83 10.15 -25.07
CA PRO A 107 10.84 10.49 -26.50
C PRO A 107 9.45 10.36 -27.14
N TYR A 108 8.52 9.62 -26.51
CA TYR A 108 7.13 9.51 -26.96
C TYR A 108 6.28 10.73 -26.60
N GLY A 109 6.84 11.72 -25.90
CA GLY A 109 6.18 12.95 -25.49
C GLY A 109 5.91 13.04 -23.99
N ALA A 110 5.62 14.27 -23.54
CA ALA A 110 5.23 14.53 -22.15
C ALA A 110 3.77 14.10 -21.94
N VAL A 111 3.51 13.39 -20.85
CA VAL A 111 2.15 13.00 -20.46
C VAL A 111 1.52 14.12 -19.63
N PRO A 112 0.44 14.77 -20.12
CA PRO A 112 -0.22 15.84 -19.39
C PRO A 112 -1.10 15.30 -18.26
N ASN A 113 -1.36 16.14 -17.27
CA ASN A 113 -2.30 15.88 -16.19
C ASN A 113 -3.72 15.65 -16.73
N ALA A 114 -4.51 14.80 -16.07
CA ALA A 114 -5.87 14.47 -16.50
C ALA A 114 -6.88 15.63 -16.28
N PHE A 115 -6.57 16.58 -15.39
CA PHE A 115 -7.43 17.72 -15.05
C PHE A 115 -7.06 18.98 -15.81
N ASP A 116 -5.76 19.23 -16.01
CA ASP A 116 -5.27 20.38 -16.77
C ASP A 116 -4.01 19.99 -17.57
N ALA A 117 -4.13 20.02 -18.88
CA ALA A 117 -3.07 19.61 -19.81
C ALA A 117 -1.79 20.47 -19.75
N ARG A 118 -1.84 21.63 -19.11
CA ARG A 118 -0.64 22.46 -18.88
C ARG A 118 0.31 21.87 -17.86
N TYR A 119 -0.19 21.03 -16.94
CA TYR A 119 0.55 20.45 -15.84
C TYR A 119 1.04 19.04 -16.16
N VAL A 120 2.08 18.62 -15.44
CA VAL A 120 2.61 17.25 -15.55
C VAL A 120 1.63 16.25 -14.95
N SER A 121 1.55 15.05 -15.55
CA SER A 121 0.82 13.91 -14.94
C SER A 121 1.50 13.37 -13.68
N GLY A 122 2.76 13.76 -13.44
CA GLY A 122 3.63 13.05 -12.53
C GLY A 122 4.24 11.82 -13.19
N GLY A 123 5.24 11.22 -12.54
CA GLY A 123 6.01 10.10 -13.10
C GLY A 123 6.66 9.23 -12.00
N SER A 124 7.44 8.25 -12.40
CA SER A 124 7.72 7.84 -13.78
C SER A 124 6.56 7.08 -14.46
N SER A 125 5.53 6.63 -13.75
CA SER A 125 4.39 5.87 -14.30
C SER A 125 3.29 6.80 -14.83
N ALA A 126 3.67 7.79 -15.63
CA ALA A 126 2.82 8.91 -16.04
C ALA A 126 1.60 8.46 -16.87
N GLY A 127 1.82 7.61 -17.87
CA GLY A 127 0.76 7.08 -18.71
C GLY A 127 -0.20 6.19 -17.93
N SER A 128 0.32 5.31 -17.03
CA SER A 128 -0.50 4.42 -16.20
C SER A 128 -1.49 5.21 -15.34
N ALA A 129 -1.03 6.27 -14.68
CA ALA A 129 -1.91 7.10 -13.86
C ALA A 129 -2.97 7.83 -14.71
N ARG A 130 -2.56 8.41 -15.83
CA ARG A 130 -3.48 9.14 -16.70
C ARG A 130 -4.61 8.28 -17.24
N VAL A 131 -4.30 7.08 -17.80
CA VAL A 131 -5.32 6.22 -18.41
C VAL A 131 -6.31 5.66 -17.38
N VAL A 132 -5.90 5.51 -16.13
CA VAL A 132 -6.81 5.18 -15.02
C VAL A 132 -7.67 6.39 -14.65
N ALA A 133 -7.07 7.57 -14.55
CA ALA A 133 -7.80 8.80 -14.18
C ALA A 133 -8.86 9.17 -15.22
N THR A 134 -8.58 9.02 -16.51
CA THR A 134 -9.52 9.29 -17.62
C THR A 134 -10.56 8.18 -17.83
N GLY A 135 -10.43 7.03 -17.14
CA GLY A 135 -11.37 5.91 -17.27
C GLY A 135 -11.14 5.03 -18.50
N GLU A 136 -10.02 5.17 -19.19
CA GLU A 136 -9.69 4.32 -20.35
C GLU A 136 -9.46 2.86 -19.93
N VAL A 137 -9.00 2.63 -18.69
CA VAL A 137 -8.85 1.34 -18.05
C VAL A 137 -9.39 1.38 -16.62
N ASP A 138 -9.65 0.20 -16.03
CA ASP A 138 -10.11 0.10 -14.64
C ASP A 138 -8.97 0.29 -13.65
N PHE A 139 -7.82 -0.33 -13.95
CA PHE A 139 -6.59 -0.21 -13.19
C PHE A 139 -5.35 -0.28 -14.10
N ALA A 140 -4.20 0.07 -13.57
CA ALA A 140 -2.94 -0.10 -14.29
C ALA A 140 -1.81 -0.51 -13.35
N LEU A 141 -0.82 -1.21 -13.91
CA LEU A 141 0.45 -1.44 -13.23
C LEU A 141 1.44 -0.33 -13.59
N GLY A 142 2.17 0.10 -12.58
CA GLY A 142 3.37 0.91 -12.69
C GLY A 142 4.51 0.31 -11.89
N THR A 143 5.56 1.11 -11.69
CA THR A 143 6.65 0.79 -10.77
C THR A 143 6.91 1.95 -9.84
N ASP A 144 7.41 1.67 -8.64
CA ASP A 144 7.75 2.68 -7.64
C ASP A 144 9.12 2.37 -7.05
N THR A 145 10.08 3.24 -7.32
CA THR A 145 11.44 3.21 -6.76
C THR A 145 11.64 4.35 -5.76
N ALA A 146 11.02 5.50 -6.07
CA ALA A 146 11.20 6.78 -5.36
C ALA A 146 9.87 7.53 -5.11
N GLY A 147 8.76 6.99 -5.59
CA GLY A 147 7.46 7.66 -5.57
C GLY A 147 6.66 7.50 -6.86
N SER A 148 7.19 6.77 -7.84
CA SER A 148 6.60 6.65 -9.17
C SER A 148 5.27 5.88 -9.23
N GLY A 149 4.89 5.21 -8.15
CA GLY A 149 3.56 4.61 -7.96
C GLY A 149 2.60 5.48 -7.15
N ARG A 150 3.08 6.62 -6.60
CA ARG A 150 2.34 7.49 -5.70
C ARG A 150 2.16 8.89 -6.26
N VAL A 151 3.26 9.58 -6.65
CA VAL A 151 3.22 10.95 -7.19
C VAL A 151 2.23 11.10 -8.32
N PRO A 152 2.25 10.25 -9.39
CA PRO A 152 1.28 10.40 -10.48
C PRO A 152 -0.17 10.13 -10.02
N ALA A 153 -0.37 9.28 -9.02
CA ALA A 153 -1.71 9.04 -8.46
C ALA A 153 -2.27 10.29 -7.77
N GLY A 154 -1.47 10.90 -6.87
CA GLY A 154 -1.86 12.12 -6.16
C GLY A 154 -2.16 13.30 -7.07
N LEU A 155 -1.42 13.41 -8.18
CA LEU A 155 -1.61 14.48 -9.18
C LEU A 155 -2.81 14.25 -10.12
N ASN A 156 -3.41 13.04 -10.15
CA ASN A 156 -4.51 12.69 -11.07
C ASN A 156 -5.78 12.18 -10.37
N ASN A 157 -5.97 12.46 -9.07
CA ASN A 157 -7.17 12.07 -8.32
C ASN A 157 -7.47 10.55 -8.37
N ILE A 158 -6.44 9.73 -8.26
CA ILE A 158 -6.58 8.27 -8.19
C ILE A 158 -5.77 7.69 -7.04
N VAL A 159 -6.03 6.44 -6.72
CA VAL A 159 -5.28 5.69 -5.71
C VAL A 159 -4.00 5.13 -6.32
N GLY A 160 -2.88 5.29 -5.61
CA GLY A 160 -1.59 4.69 -5.94
C GLY A 160 -1.09 3.81 -4.80
N LEU A 161 -1.09 2.50 -4.99
CA LEU A 161 -0.65 1.54 -3.98
C LEU A 161 0.78 1.09 -4.28
N LYS A 162 1.71 1.42 -3.38
CA LYS A 162 3.07 0.87 -3.34
C LYS A 162 3.14 -0.20 -2.25
N PRO A 163 3.20 -1.49 -2.61
CA PRO A 163 3.25 -2.55 -1.62
C PRO A 163 4.58 -2.55 -0.86
N SER A 164 4.65 -3.30 0.22
CA SER A 164 5.92 -3.72 0.84
C SER A 164 6.82 -4.35 -0.21
N ARG A 165 8.15 -4.08 -0.16
CA ARG A 165 9.08 -4.59 -1.18
C ARG A 165 9.06 -6.11 -1.25
N GLY A 166 9.13 -6.65 -2.47
CA GLY A 166 9.15 -8.08 -2.72
C GLY A 166 7.83 -8.83 -2.48
N LEU A 167 6.76 -8.12 -2.07
CA LEU A 167 5.44 -8.70 -1.91
C LEU A 167 4.80 -9.05 -3.28
N ILE A 168 5.03 -8.23 -4.28
CA ILE A 168 4.73 -8.51 -5.69
C ILE A 168 6.06 -8.78 -6.38
N SER A 169 6.17 -9.89 -7.12
CA SER A 169 7.36 -10.21 -7.90
C SER A 169 7.64 -9.13 -8.94
N ALA A 170 8.91 -8.71 -9.04
CA ALA A 170 9.42 -7.82 -10.06
C ALA A 170 10.09 -8.59 -11.23
N ARG A 171 9.94 -9.90 -11.31
CA ARG A 171 10.44 -10.69 -12.45
C ARG A 171 9.72 -10.26 -13.73
N GLY A 172 10.49 -9.97 -14.79
CA GLY A 172 9.98 -9.42 -16.04
C GLY A 172 9.71 -7.91 -15.96
N VAL A 173 10.40 -7.20 -15.07
CA VAL A 173 10.38 -5.74 -14.99
C VAL A 173 11.78 -5.21 -15.26
N VAL A 174 11.94 -4.29 -16.22
CA VAL A 174 13.19 -3.55 -16.40
C VAL A 174 13.38 -2.66 -15.18
N PRO A 175 14.43 -2.90 -14.37
CA PRO A 175 14.58 -2.21 -13.10
C PRO A 175 15.06 -0.77 -13.27
N ALA A 176 14.72 0.07 -12.30
CA ALA A 176 15.35 1.37 -12.08
C ALA A 176 16.44 1.28 -11.00
N ALA A 177 16.13 0.65 -9.86
CA ALA A 177 17.06 0.29 -8.78
C ALA A 177 16.51 -0.98 -8.13
N GLN A 178 16.99 -2.13 -8.57
CA GLN A 178 16.36 -3.44 -8.32
C GLN A 178 16.14 -3.75 -6.84
N SER A 179 17.05 -3.31 -5.97
CA SER A 179 16.96 -3.58 -4.53
C SER A 179 15.81 -2.85 -3.83
N VAL A 180 15.25 -1.81 -4.46
CA VAL A 180 14.20 -0.97 -3.87
C VAL A 180 12.97 -0.80 -4.76
N ASP A 181 12.97 -1.36 -5.96
CA ASP A 181 11.84 -1.31 -6.88
C ASP A 181 10.64 -2.10 -6.33
N CYS A 182 9.45 -1.55 -6.58
CA CYS A 182 8.18 -2.24 -6.36
C CYS A 182 7.31 -2.13 -7.61
N VAL A 183 6.61 -3.19 -7.97
CA VAL A 183 5.44 -3.06 -8.85
C VAL A 183 4.35 -2.34 -8.06
N SER A 184 3.77 -1.29 -8.64
CA SER A 184 2.73 -0.48 -8.03
C SER A 184 1.42 -0.58 -8.79
N ILE A 185 0.30 -0.33 -8.09
CA ILE A 185 -1.05 -0.46 -8.61
C ILE A 185 -1.72 0.91 -8.60
N PHE A 186 -2.27 1.31 -9.76
CA PHE A 186 -3.13 2.46 -9.92
C PHE A 186 -4.57 2.02 -10.10
N ALA A 187 -5.49 2.57 -9.33
CA ALA A 187 -6.92 2.30 -9.45
C ALA A 187 -7.73 3.54 -9.04
N ARG A 188 -9.00 3.60 -9.46
CA ARG A 188 -9.86 4.72 -9.07
C ARG A 188 -10.42 4.59 -7.65
N THR A 189 -10.35 3.40 -7.02
CA THR A 189 -10.76 3.20 -5.63
C THR A 189 -9.75 2.35 -4.86
N VAL A 190 -9.72 2.49 -3.54
CA VAL A 190 -8.87 1.68 -2.67
C VAL A 190 -9.28 0.21 -2.73
N GLU A 191 -10.56 -0.08 -2.83
CA GLU A 191 -11.10 -1.44 -2.92
C GLU A 191 -10.59 -2.16 -4.17
N LEU A 192 -10.57 -1.47 -5.32
CA LEU A 192 -10.05 -2.05 -6.55
C LEU A 192 -8.53 -2.26 -6.46
N ALA A 193 -7.78 -1.28 -5.94
CA ALA A 193 -6.33 -1.43 -5.74
C ALA A 193 -6.01 -2.62 -4.82
N ALA A 194 -6.78 -2.78 -3.72
CA ALA A 194 -6.66 -3.88 -2.78
C ALA A 194 -7.01 -5.24 -3.42
N ARG A 195 -8.04 -5.27 -4.28
CA ARG A 195 -8.44 -6.49 -5.02
C ARG A 195 -7.37 -6.92 -6.02
N VAL A 196 -6.75 -5.97 -6.70
CA VAL A 196 -5.61 -6.23 -7.59
C VAL A 196 -4.40 -6.71 -6.78
N LEU A 197 -4.10 -6.09 -5.63
CA LEU A 197 -3.03 -6.53 -4.74
C LEU A 197 -3.22 -7.97 -4.29
N ALA A 198 -4.43 -8.35 -3.87
CA ALA A 198 -4.74 -9.71 -3.41
C ALA A 198 -4.46 -10.80 -4.46
N VAL A 199 -4.57 -10.47 -5.75
CA VAL A 199 -4.23 -11.36 -6.87
C VAL A 199 -2.73 -11.31 -7.21
N ALA A 200 -2.14 -10.13 -7.15
CA ALA A 200 -0.76 -9.90 -7.60
C ALA A 200 0.30 -10.40 -6.59
N LEU A 201 -0.03 -10.41 -5.28
CA LEU A 201 0.90 -10.79 -4.22
C LEU A 201 1.28 -12.28 -4.24
N GLY A 202 2.39 -12.59 -3.61
CA GLY A 202 2.85 -13.93 -3.35
C GLY A 202 4.30 -14.16 -3.81
N PRO A 203 4.99 -15.15 -3.21
CA PRO A 203 6.40 -15.42 -3.49
C PRO A 203 6.62 -15.90 -4.93
N ASP A 204 7.79 -15.59 -5.46
CA ASP A 204 8.31 -16.06 -6.75
C ASP A 204 9.76 -16.47 -6.57
N MET A 205 10.02 -17.78 -6.65
CA MET A 205 11.36 -18.36 -6.46
C MET A 205 12.37 -17.96 -7.54
N LEU A 206 11.90 -17.37 -8.64
CA LEU A 206 12.74 -16.91 -9.74
C LEU A 206 13.06 -15.40 -9.65
N ASP A 207 12.50 -14.70 -8.67
CA ASP A 207 12.82 -13.32 -8.35
C ASP A 207 13.65 -13.25 -7.06
N PRO A 208 14.94 -12.85 -7.14
CA PRO A 208 15.82 -12.81 -5.96
C PRO A 208 15.39 -11.81 -4.88
N TYR A 209 14.49 -10.88 -5.21
CA TYR A 209 13.95 -9.89 -4.27
C TYR A 209 12.53 -10.21 -3.79
N SER A 210 11.89 -11.27 -4.33
CA SER A 210 10.59 -11.72 -3.85
C SER A 210 10.68 -12.27 -2.44
N ARG A 211 9.67 -11.96 -1.63
CA ARG A 211 9.62 -12.35 -0.22
C ARG A 211 8.25 -12.90 0.14
N ASP A 212 8.25 -13.93 0.98
CA ASP A 212 7.06 -14.34 1.71
C ASP A 212 6.99 -13.51 3.00
N LEU A 213 6.09 -12.53 3.01
CA LEU A 213 5.98 -11.55 4.09
C LEU A 213 4.71 -11.77 4.90
N PRO A 214 4.80 -11.82 6.23
CA PRO A 214 3.63 -11.75 7.08
C PRO A 214 3.00 -10.34 6.94
N LEU A 215 1.73 -10.31 6.55
CA LEU A 215 0.97 -9.07 6.44
C LEU A 215 0.10 -8.86 7.67
N ALA A 216 0.11 -7.63 8.20
CA ALA A 216 -0.76 -7.24 9.28
C ALA A 216 -2.21 -7.12 8.77
N THR A 217 -3.05 -8.05 9.17
CA THR A 217 -4.48 -8.10 8.78
C THR A 217 -5.39 -7.44 9.80
N ALA A 218 -4.91 -7.22 11.04
CA ALA A 218 -5.63 -6.45 12.05
C ALA A 218 -5.74 -4.98 11.61
N PRO A 219 -6.93 -4.36 11.66
CA PRO A 219 -7.07 -2.95 11.29
C PRO A 219 -6.27 -2.06 12.24
N LEU A 220 -5.90 -0.87 11.75
CA LEU A 220 -5.40 0.19 12.63
C LEU A 220 -6.41 0.51 13.76
N PRO A 221 -5.95 1.05 14.89
CA PRO A 221 -6.86 1.50 15.95
C PRO A 221 -7.96 2.42 15.38
N MET A 222 -9.14 2.42 16.00
CA MET A 222 -10.23 3.32 15.60
C MET A 222 -9.86 4.80 15.70
N ARG A 223 -8.90 5.13 16.56
CA ARG A 223 -8.30 6.46 16.73
C ARG A 223 -6.78 6.36 16.50
N PRO A 224 -6.35 6.26 15.24
CA PRO A 224 -4.93 6.09 14.96
C PRO A 224 -4.15 7.37 15.28
N ARG A 225 -2.94 7.19 15.78
CA ARG A 225 -1.97 8.26 15.94
C ARG A 225 -1.30 8.50 14.60
N VAL A 226 -1.55 9.66 14.02
CA VAL A 226 -1.06 10.05 12.70
C VAL A 226 0.16 10.93 12.86
N GLY A 227 1.33 10.41 12.47
CA GLY A 227 2.57 11.17 12.41
C GLY A 227 2.51 12.17 11.24
N VAL A 228 2.80 13.44 11.52
CA VAL A 228 2.86 14.50 10.53
C VAL A 228 4.17 15.26 10.73
N PRO A 229 4.97 15.53 9.67
CA PRO A 229 6.17 16.34 9.79
C PRO A 229 5.88 17.69 10.48
N ALA A 230 6.65 18.04 11.50
CA ALA A 230 6.47 19.30 12.24
C ALA A 230 6.71 20.53 11.33
N THR A 231 7.54 20.37 10.31
CA THR A 231 7.80 21.38 9.28
C THR A 231 7.65 20.75 7.91
N LEU A 232 6.87 21.40 7.05
CA LEU A 232 6.61 20.98 5.68
C LEU A 232 7.00 22.10 4.72
N GLU A 233 7.60 21.72 3.59
CA GLU A 233 7.96 22.61 2.51
C GLU A 233 7.04 22.35 1.31
N PHE A 234 6.37 23.37 0.84
CA PHE A 234 5.50 23.33 -0.34
C PHE A 234 6.05 24.15 -1.52
N PHE A 235 7.29 24.61 -1.42
CA PHE A 235 8.00 25.34 -2.48
C PHE A 235 7.22 26.56 -3.01
N GLY A 236 6.57 27.28 -2.10
CA GLY A 236 5.74 28.46 -2.41
C GLY A 236 4.32 28.17 -2.87
N ASP A 237 3.90 26.88 -2.92
CA ASP A 237 2.54 26.49 -3.33
C ASP A 237 1.57 26.51 -2.13
N ALA A 238 0.95 27.68 -1.92
CA ALA A 238 0.00 27.90 -0.83
C ALA A 238 -1.28 27.06 -0.96
N ASP A 239 -1.72 26.75 -2.19
CA ASP A 239 -2.91 25.94 -2.44
C ASP A 239 -2.67 24.48 -2.02
N SER A 240 -1.49 23.93 -2.28
CA SER A 240 -1.10 22.61 -1.79
C SER A 240 -0.97 22.57 -0.27
N ALA A 241 -0.40 23.61 0.36
CA ALA A 241 -0.34 23.72 1.82
C ALA A 241 -1.74 23.72 2.44
N ALA A 242 -2.64 24.54 1.92
CA ALA A 242 -4.04 24.58 2.38
C ALA A 242 -4.79 23.25 2.13
N ALA A 243 -4.53 22.58 1.02
CA ALA A 243 -5.11 21.27 0.71
C ALA A 243 -4.62 20.19 1.68
N PHE A 244 -3.35 20.21 2.08
CA PHE A 244 -2.82 19.29 3.07
C PHE A 244 -3.50 19.46 4.44
N GLU A 245 -3.68 20.70 4.91
CA GLU A 245 -4.40 20.96 6.17
C GLU A 245 -5.85 20.47 6.11
N ARG A 246 -6.55 20.65 4.98
CA ARG A 246 -7.90 20.06 4.81
C ARG A 246 -7.88 18.53 4.89
N SER A 247 -6.86 17.89 4.33
CA SER A 247 -6.70 16.44 4.37
C SER A 247 -6.46 15.93 5.80
N LEU A 248 -5.68 16.66 6.59
CA LEU A 248 -5.46 16.34 8.00
C LEU A 248 -6.75 16.52 8.82
N ALA A 249 -7.53 17.56 8.56
CA ALA A 249 -8.82 17.75 9.20
C ALA A 249 -9.82 16.61 8.88
N GLN A 250 -9.80 16.05 7.66
CA GLN A 250 -10.59 14.86 7.32
C GLN A 250 -10.15 13.62 8.12
N LEU A 251 -8.84 13.40 8.29
CA LEU A 251 -8.34 12.31 9.14
C LEU A 251 -8.76 12.47 10.59
N GLU A 252 -8.71 13.70 11.13
CA GLU A 252 -9.18 14.01 12.48
C GLU A 252 -10.69 13.77 12.64
N ALA A 253 -11.49 14.14 11.65
CA ALA A 253 -12.92 13.83 11.63
C ALA A 253 -13.20 12.32 11.61
N LEU A 254 -12.29 11.50 11.07
CA LEU A 254 -12.31 10.04 11.15
C LEU A 254 -11.78 9.47 12.48
N GLY A 255 -11.42 10.34 13.43
CA GLY A 255 -10.97 9.99 14.77
C GLY A 255 -9.45 9.93 14.96
N ALA A 256 -8.66 10.29 13.95
CA ALA A 256 -7.21 10.32 14.07
C ALA A 256 -6.71 11.41 15.04
N THR A 257 -5.56 11.18 15.65
CA THR A 257 -4.87 12.16 16.49
C THR A 257 -3.53 12.51 15.84
N ARG A 258 -3.27 13.80 15.59
CA ARG A 258 -1.99 14.27 15.02
C ARG A 258 -0.87 14.15 16.06
N VAL A 259 0.26 13.65 15.60
CA VAL A 259 1.53 13.62 16.35
C VAL A 259 2.61 14.27 15.47
N ALA A 260 3.21 15.34 15.95
CA ALA A 260 4.30 16.00 15.24
C ALA A 260 5.55 15.10 15.26
N ILE A 261 6.19 14.92 14.09
CA ILE A 261 7.44 14.16 13.97
C ILE A 261 8.58 15.02 13.44
N ASP A 262 9.82 14.69 13.83
CA ASP A 262 11.03 15.22 13.19
C ASP A 262 11.24 14.55 11.83
N TYR A 263 11.09 15.32 10.76
CA TYR A 263 11.26 14.84 9.40
C TYR A 263 12.71 14.86 8.90
N ALA A 264 13.61 15.58 9.58
CA ALA A 264 14.99 15.77 9.11
C ALA A 264 15.73 14.45 8.81
N PRO A 265 15.67 13.41 9.66
CA PRO A 265 16.31 12.12 9.34
C PRO A 265 15.71 11.41 8.13
N LEU A 266 14.39 11.56 7.87
CA LEU A 266 13.74 11.00 6.69
C LEU A 266 14.16 11.75 5.42
N ALA A 267 14.34 13.07 5.49
CA ALA A 267 14.88 13.87 4.40
C ALA A 267 16.34 13.50 4.07
N GLU A 268 17.18 13.24 5.10
CA GLU A 268 18.54 12.73 4.90
C GLU A 268 18.53 11.38 4.17
N ILE A 269 17.63 10.46 4.54
CA ILE A 269 17.45 9.17 3.85
C ILE A 269 17.01 9.39 2.40
N ALA A 270 16.03 10.26 2.17
CA ALA A 270 15.55 10.56 0.83
C ALA A 270 16.65 11.07 -0.10
N ALA A 271 17.56 11.89 0.41
CA ALA A 271 18.70 12.42 -0.34
C ALA A 271 19.68 11.32 -0.78
N LEU A 272 19.85 10.25 0.01
CA LEU A 272 20.79 9.16 -0.31
C LEU A 272 20.50 8.50 -1.67
N LEU A 273 19.24 8.50 -2.11
CA LEU A 273 18.83 7.82 -3.34
C LEU A 273 19.53 8.38 -4.60
N TYR A 274 19.80 9.69 -4.62
CA TYR A 274 20.39 10.37 -5.76
C TYR A 274 21.75 11.03 -5.44
N ASP A 275 21.99 11.38 -4.17
CA ASP A 275 23.18 12.12 -3.76
C ASP A 275 24.25 11.20 -3.13
N SER A 276 24.13 9.88 -3.31
CA SER A 276 25.11 8.88 -2.85
C SER A 276 25.34 7.79 -3.88
N ALA A 277 26.25 6.85 -3.55
CA ALA A 277 26.54 5.70 -4.41
C ALA A 277 25.34 4.77 -4.67
N LEU A 278 24.20 4.94 -3.97
CA LEU A 278 22.98 4.18 -4.28
C LEU A 278 22.45 4.48 -5.69
N VAL A 279 22.79 5.63 -6.29
CA VAL A 279 22.43 5.96 -7.68
C VAL A 279 23.09 5.00 -8.68
N ALA A 280 24.18 4.31 -8.30
CA ALA A 280 24.89 3.36 -9.17
C ALA A 280 24.02 2.14 -9.54
N GLU A 281 22.99 1.79 -8.75
CA GLU A 281 22.04 0.73 -9.14
C GLU A 281 21.31 1.04 -10.44
N ARG A 282 21.00 2.33 -10.69
CA ARG A 282 20.35 2.76 -11.94
C ARG A 282 21.23 2.51 -13.17
N TYR A 283 22.52 2.77 -13.04
CA TYR A 283 23.48 2.44 -14.09
C TYR A 283 23.63 0.93 -14.24
N ALA A 284 23.79 0.20 -13.13
CA ALA A 284 23.96 -1.25 -13.13
C ALA A 284 22.78 -1.98 -13.80
N ALA A 285 21.56 -1.46 -13.64
CA ALA A 285 20.34 -2.03 -14.20
C ALA A 285 20.35 -2.12 -15.75
N VAL A 286 20.97 -1.15 -16.41
CA VAL A 286 20.98 -1.02 -17.89
C VAL A 286 22.39 -0.81 -18.44
N ARG A 287 23.44 -1.19 -17.69
CA ARG A 287 24.85 -0.88 -17.98
C ARG A 287 25.28 -1.25 -19.39
N ASP A 288 25.05 -2.49 -19.80
CA ASP A 288 25.54 -2.99 -21.08
C ASP A 288 24.91 -2.22 -22.26
N PHE A 289 23.61 -1.92 -22.16
CA PHE A 289 22.95 -1.06 -23.13
C PHE A 289 23.48 0.37 -23.06
N PHE A 290 23.56 0.94 -21.85
CA PHE A 290 23.97 2.33 -21.67
C PHE A 290 25.40 2.58 -22.17
N ASP A 291 26.33 1.66 -21.91
CA ASP A 291 27.72 1.77 -22.38
C ASP A 291 27.84 1.67 -23.91
N ALA A 292 26.95 0.92 -24.56
CA ALA A 292 26.93 0.79 -26.02
C ALA A 292 26.13 1.91 -26.72
N HIS A 293 25.10 2.44 -26.08
CA HIS A 293 24.09 3.33 -26.69
C HIS A 293 23.76 4.57 -25.84
N GLU A 294 24.76 5.15 -25.16
CA GLU A 294 24.56 6.30 -24.25
C GLU A 294 23.78 7.46 -24.91
N ALA A 295 24.02 7.71 -26.21
CA ALA A 295 23.37 8.78 -26.96
C ALA A 295 21.84 8.57 -27.16
N ALA A 296 21.34 7.34 -27.03
CA ALA A 296 19.91 7.03 -27.11
C ALA A 296 19.15 7.44 -25.83
N VAL A 297 19.87 7.69 -24.74
CA VAL A 297 19.27 8.10 -23.47
C VAL A 297 19.17 9.61 -23.41
N ILE A 298 17.94 10.11 -23.16
CA ILE A 298 17.66 11.55 -23.13
C ILE A 298 18.16 12.23 -21.85
N GLU A 299 18.43 13.55 -21.92
CA GLU A 299 18.70 14.33 -20.71
C GLU A 299 17.40 14.64 -19.94
N PRO A 300 17.46 14.71 -18.60
CA PRO A 300 18.62 14.53 -17.73
C PRO A 300 18.87 13.06 -17.29
N VAL A 301 18.15 12.08 -17.86
CA VAL A 301 18.27 10.65 -17.49
C VAL A 301 19.69 10.16 -17.78
N ARG A 302 20.24 10.52 -18.93
CA ARG A 302 21.62 10.17 -19.31
C ARG A 302 22.63 10.62 -18.26
N GLY A 303 22.55 11.89 -17.84
CA GLY A 303 23.43 12.43 -16.80
C GLY A 303 23.29 11.71 -15.46
N ILE A 304 22.07 11.29 -15.09
CA ILE A 304 21.81 10.54 -13.84
C ILE A 304 22.41 9.13 -13.92
N LEU A 305 22.23 8.41 -15.02
CA LEU A 305 22.82 7.07 -15.20
C LEU A 305 24.34 7.14 -15.21
N ALA A 306 24.94 8.13 -15.90
CA ALA A 306 26.38 8.33 -15.97
C ALA A 306 27.03 8.59 -14.59
N GLN A 307 26.29 9.13 -13.61
CA GLN A 307 26.80 9.29 -12.24
C GLN A 307 27.19 7.95 -11.61
N GLY A 308 26.49 6.85 -11.96
CA GLY A 308 26.81 5.53 -11.44
C GLY A 308 28.25 5.07 -11.71
N ARG A 309 28.87 5.56 -12.79
CA ARG A 309 30.26 5.28 -13.13
C ARG A 309 31.31 5.91 -12.19
N ARG A 310 30.89 6.89 -11.35
CA ARG A 310 31.79 7.65 -10.48
C ARG A 310 32.07 6.97 -9.15
N TYR A 311 31.24 6.01 -8.76
CA TYR A 311 31.30 5.38 -7.44
C TYR A 311 31.96 4.01 -7.50
N GLY A 312 32.82 3.74 -6.52
CA GLY A 312 33.42 2.43 -6.28
C GLY A 312 32.61 1.59 -5.28
N ALA A 313 33.04 0.34 -5.10
CA ALA A 313 32.39 -0.57 -4.17
C ALA A 313 32.42 -0.07 -2.72
N ALA A 314 33.51 0.60 -2.28
CA ALA A 314 33.61 1.19 -0.94
C ALA A 314 32.56 2.28 -0.73
N ASP A 315 32.35 3.16 -1.71
CA ASP A 315 31.35 4.23 -1.63
C ASP A 315 29.93 3.65 -1.47
N LEU A 316 29.63 2.53 -2.13
CA LEU A 316 28.35 1.85 -1.98
C LEU A 316 28.18 1.26 -0.58
N VAL A 317 29.22 0.64 -0.03
CA VAL A 317 29.20 0.11 1.34
C VAL A 317 28.98 1.23 2.35
N ASP A 318 29.68 2.36 2.20
CA ASP A 318 29.51 3.53 3.07
C ASP A 318 28.08 4.10 3.01
N ALA A 319 27.52 4.20 1.80
CA ALA A 319 26.13 4.63 1.63
C ALA A 319 25.13 3.68 2.31
N GLN A 320 25.35 2.36 2.21
CA GLN A 320 24.53 1.34 2.89
C GLN A 320 24.66 1.41 4.41
N ILE A 321 25.87 1.63 4.95
CA ILE A 321 26.08 1.81 6.38
C ILE A 321 25.34 3.05 6.87
N ARG A 322 25.48 4.18 6.15
CA ARG A 322 24.77 5.43 6.47
C ARG A 322 23.26 5.24 6.45
N LEU A 323 22.71 4.58 5.44
CA LEU A 323 21.28 4.26 5.37
C LEU A 323 20.80 3.47 6.59
N ARG A 324 21.56 2.43 7.01
CA ARG A 324 21.22 1.63 8.19
C ARG A 324 21.26 2.45 9.49
N ALA A 325 22.27 3.31 9.65
CA ALA A 325 22.36 4.19 10.82
C ALA A 325 21.17 5.16 10.90
N LEU A 326 20.79 5.76 9.77
CA LEU A 326 19.63 6.64 9.70
C LEU A 326 18.32 5.87 9.93
N ALA A 327 18.18 4.65 9.40
CA ALA A 327 17.02 3.80 9.64
C ALA A 327 16.83 3.50 11.14
N GLN A 328 17.94 3.26 11.89
CA GLN A 328 17.87 3.10 13.34
C GLN A 328 17.45 4.38 14.06
N ARG A 329 17.83 5.56 13.57
CA ARG A 329 17.38 6.85 14.14
C ARG A 329 15.89 7.08 13.99
N VAL A 330 15.29 6.66 12.88
CA VAL A 330 13.85 6.86 12.60
C VAL A 330 12.96 5.76 13.15
N ALA A 331 13.49 4.56 13.39
CA ALA A 331 12.71 3.41 13.87
C ALA A 331 11.88 3.67 15.14
N PRO A 332 12.37 4.43 16.15
CA PRO A 332 11.59 4.75 17.35
C PRO A 332 10.30 5.53 17.07
N MET A 333 10.21 6.27 15.97
CA MET A 333 9.01 7.01 15.56
C MET A 333 7.75 6.11 15.57
N TRP A 334 7.89 4.86 15.15
CA TRP A 334 6.76 3.90 15.09
C TRP A 334 6.23 3.46 16.47
N ARG A 335 6.86 3.86 17.58
CA ARG A 335 6.29 3.69 18.94
C ARG A 335 5.24 4.74 19.26
N ASP A 336 5.38 5.92 18.65
CA ASP A 336 4.56 7.09 18.93
C ASP A 336 3.44 7.28 17.91
N ILE A 337 3.57 6.69 16.71
CA ILE A 337 2.59 6.80 15.63
C ILE A 337 2.19 5.43 15.09
N ASP A 338 0.99 5.35 14.53
CA ASP A 338 0.46 4.14 13.88
C ASP A 338 0.54 4.24 12.35
N VAL A 339 0.57 5.46 11.80
CA VAL A 339 0.72 5.76 10.38
C VAL A 339 1.41 7.12 10.22
N LEU A 340 2.31 7.22 9.24
CA LEU A 340 2.91 8.50 8.85
C LEU A 340 2.11 9.06 7.65
N VAL A 341 1.78 10.34 7.67
CA VAL A 341 1.03 11.03 6.63
C VAL A 341 1.82 12.21 6.10
N VAL A 342 2.01 12.24 4.79
CA VAL A 342 2.73 13.30 4.08
C VAL A 342 1.96 13.71 2.82
N PRO A 343 2.20 14.91 2.26
CA PRO A 343 1.70 15.23 0.92
C PRO A 343 2.22 14.21 -0.09
N THR A 344 1.37 13.70 -0.98
CA THR A 344 1.84 12.79 -2.04
C THR A 344 2.79 13.52 -2.99
N ALA A 345 2.43 14.73 -3.39
CA ALA A 345 3.31 15.70 -4.05
C ALA A 345 3.08 17.06 -3.39
N PRO A 346 4.14 17.79 -3.00
CA PRO A 346 3.99 19.05 -2.29
C PRO A 346 3.55 20.22 -3.18
N THR A 347 3.63 20.06 -4.51
CA THR A 347 3.29 21.09 -5.48
C THR A 347 2.86 20.49 -6.81
N HIS A 348 2.12 21.27 -7.60
CA HIS A 348 1.88 21.01 -9.02
C HIS A 348 2.82 21.84 -9.88
N VAL A 349 3.38 21.22 -10.93
CA VAL A 349 4.35 21.85 -11.81
C VAL A 349 3.82 21.82 -13.25
N THR A 350 3.89 22.93 -13.97
CA THR A 350 3.55 22.93 -15.40
C THR A 350 4.62 22.20 -16.21
N ILE A 351 4.23 21.67 -17.37
CA ILE A 351 5.17 21.02 -18.31
C ILE A 351 6.27 22.01 -18.73
N GLU A 352 5.92 23.29 -18.91
CA GLU A 352 6.86 24.36 -19.26
C GLU A 352 7.90 24.59 -18.14
N ALA A 353 7.44 24.77 -16.90
CA ALA A 353 8.33 24.97 -15.74
C ALA A 353 9.21 23.73 -15.49
N MET A 354 8.67 22.51 -15.68
CA MET A 354 9.43 21.27 -15.57
C MET A 354 10.54 21.17 -16.62
N ARG A 355 10.28 21.63 -17.85
CA ARG A 355 11.29 21.65 -18.91
C ARG A 355 12.35 22.73 -18.69
N ALA A 356 11.98 23.85 -18.10
CA ALA A 356 12.90 24.95 -17.78
C ALA A 356 13.90 24.56 -16.67
N ASP A 357 13.46 23.79 -15.68
CA ASP A 357 14.32 23.29 -14.60
C ASP A 357 13.97 21.82 -14.25
N PRO A 358 14.44 20.85 -15.07
CA PRO A 358 14.02 19.45 -14.97
C PRO A 358 14.62 18.71 -13.76
N VAL A 359 15.60 19.29 -13.09
CA VAL A 359 16.27 18.67 -11.94
C VAL A 359 15.62 19.12 -10.63
N VAL A 360 15.52 20.42 -10.38
CA VAL A 360 14.97 20.96 -9.13
C VAL A 360 13.48 20.66 -9.03
N GLN A 361 12.71 20.90 -10.10
CA GLN A 361 11.27 20.63 -10.08
C GLN A 361 10.96 19.14 -9.84
N ASN A 362 11.75 18.24 -10.44
CA ASN A 362 11.61 16.81 -10.18
C ASN A 362 11.99 16.43 -8.73
N ARG A 363 13.04 17.06 -8.18
CA ARG A 363 13.46 16.85 -6.78
C ARG A 363 12.33 17.27 -5.81
N ASN A 364 11.72 18.42 -6.07
CA ASN A 364 10.62 18.93 -5.26
C ASN A 364 9.44 17.96 -5.21
N LEU A 365 9.06 17.36 -6.34
CA LEU A 365 8.00 16.34 -6.38
C LEU A 365 8.31 15.11 -5.50
N GLY A 366 9.58 14.77 -5.33
CA GLY A 366 10.04 13.63 -4.54
C GLY A 366 10.33 13.91 -3.06
N ALA A 367 10.11 15.13 -2.57
CA ALA A 367 10.51 15.56 -1.23
C ALA A 367 9.99 14.65 -0.12
N TYR A 368 8.79 14.10 -0.27
CA TYR A 368 8.12 13.28 0.73
C TYR A 368 7.97 11.80 0.33
N THR A 369 8.60 11.34 -0.76
CA THR A 369 8.40 9.97 -1.27
C THR A 369 9.66 9.13 -1.33
N ASN A 370 10.84 9.73 -1.53
CA ASN A 370 12.07 9.00 -1.88
C ASN A 370 12.59 8.07 -0.75
N PHE A 371 12.34 8.36 0.52
CA PHE A 371 12.79 7.54 1.66
C PHE A 371 12.02 6.23 1.83
N VAL A 372 10.79 6.16 1.31
CA VAL A 372 9.83 5.08 1.59
C VAL A 372 10.35 3.71 1.16
N ASN A 373 10.89 3.63 -0.07
CA ASN A 373 11.43 2.38 -0.60
C ASN A 373 12.76 1.99 0.08
N LEU A 374 13.61 2.97 0.39
CA LEU A 374 14.89 2.74 1.09
C LEU A 374 14.66 2.13 2.48
N LEU A 375 13.59 2.52 3.17
CA LEU A 375 13.23 2.04 4.50
C LEU A 375 12.31 0.81 4.47
N ASP A 376 11.99 0.27 3.30
CA ASP A 376 11.07 -0.86 3.14
C ASP A 376 9.67 -0.60 3.75
N TYR A 377 9.15 0.60 3.63
CA TYR A 377 7.82 0.92 4.09
C TYR A 377 6.77 0.62 3.01
N ALA A 378 5.57 0.20 3.43
CA ALA A 378 4.39 0.19 2.58
C ALA A 378 3.83 1.61 2.45
N ALA A 379 3.17 1.92 1.33
CA ALA A 379 2.56 3.24 1.13
C ALA A 379 1.34 3.20 0.23
N LEU A 380 0.37 4.07 0.54
CA LEU A 380 -0.87 4.24 -0.19
C LEU A 380 -1.14 5.73 -0.41
N SER A 381 -1.09 6.17 -1.66
CA SER A 381 -1.55 7.50 -2.06
C SER A 381 -3.07 7.50 -2.19
N VAL A 382 -3.74 8.43 -1.52
CA VAL A 382 -5.20 8.55 -1.48
C VAL A 382 -5.60 9.99 -1.84
N PRO A 383 -6.53 10.18 -2.80
CA PRO A 383 -7.11 11.48 -3.08
C PRO A 383 -7.91 12.01 -1.89
N THR A 384 -7.80 13.30 -1.60
CA THR A 384 -8.48 13.90 -0.44
C THR A 384 -9.31 15.12 -0.77
N CYS A 385 -8.86 15.96 -1.69
CA CYS A 385 -9.63 17.14 -2.11
C CYS A 385 -9.18 17.66 -3.47
N LEU A 386 -9.94 18.58 -4.06
CA LEU A 386 -9.46 19.47 -5.11
C LEU A 386 -8.93 20.75 -4.46
N ARG A 387 -7.86 21.30 -5.03
CA ARG A 387 -7.30 22.60 -4.69
C ARG A 387 -8.22 23.74 -5.14
N ALA A 388 -7.90 24.97 -4.77
CA ALA A 388 -8.69 26.14 -5.20
C ALA A 388 -8.67 26.36 -6.73
N ASP A 389 -7.59 25.96 -7.38
CA ASP A 389 -7.42 26.00 -8.84
C ASP A 389 -8.04 24.81 -9.59
N GLY A 390 -8.70 23.89 -8.87
CA GLY A 390 -9.35 22.70 -9.43
C GLY A 390 -8.42 21.51 -9.66
N LEU A 391 -7.12 21.62 -9.39
CA LEU A 391 -6.19 20.50 -9.49
C LEU A 391 -6.37 19.55 -8.29
N PRO A 392 -6.14 18.24 -8.47
CA PRO A 392 -6.27 17.25 -7.42
C PRO A 392 -5.20 17.41 -6.34
N PHE A 393 -5.53 17.02 -5.12
CA PHE A 393 -4.57 16.85 -4.05
C PHE A 393 -4.81 15.53 -3.31
N GLY A 394 -3.73 14.86 -2.96
CA GLY A 394 -3.76 13.62 -2.21
C GLY A 394 -2.66 13.54 -1.16
N VAL A 395 -2.87 12.69 -0.17
CA VAL A 395 -1.87 12.36 0.85
C VAL A 395 -1.38 10.93 0.66
N THR A 396 -0.15 10.69 1.08
CA THR A 396 0.40 9.33 1.18
C THR A 396 0.35 8.87 2.63
N LEU A 397 -0.38 7.78 2.86
CA LEU A 397 -0.36 7.01 4.10
C LEU A 397 0.82 6.05 4.02
N ILE A 398 1.71 6.07 5.02
CA ILE A 398 2.93 5.25 5.06
C ILE A 398 2.93 4.44 6.34
N GLY A 399 3.30 3.17 6.25
CA GLY A 399 3.44 2.28 7.39
C GLY A 399 4.65 1.36 7.27
N PRO A 400 5.05 0.67 8.32
CA PRO A 400 6.10 -0.33 8.29
C PRO A 400 5.84 -1.41 7.23
N CYS A 401 6.90 -2.15 6.84
CA CYS A 401 6.76 -3.33 6.00
C CYS A 401 5.70 -4.28 6.54
N GLY A 402 4.81 -4.77 5.67
CA GLY A 402 3.70 -5.65 6.03
C GLY A 402 2.41 -4.96 6.47
N SER A 403 2.36 -3.61 6.51
CA SER A 403 1.16 -2.86 6.90
C SER A 403 0.18 -2.58 5.75
N ASP A 404 0.36 -3.18 4.60
CA ASP A 404 -0.37 -2.91 3.35
C ASP A 404 -1.89 -2.91 3.54
N TRP A 405 -2.46 -3.92 4.22
CA TRP A 405 -3.89 -4.01 4.50
C TRP A 405 -4.38 -3.00 5.52
N GLN A 406 -3.55 -2.64 6.48
CA GLN A 406 -3.86 -1.60 7.47
C GLN A 406 -3.98 -0.23 6.79
N LEU A 407 -3.06 0.08 5.88
CA LEU A 407 -3.10 1.32 5.08
C LEU A 407 -4.31 1.33 4.15
N ALA A 408 -4.65 0.19 3.52
CA ALA A 408 -5.84 0.09 2.70
C ALA A 408 -7.11 0.36 3.52
N GLY A 409 -7.23 -0.17 4.73
CA GLY A 409 -8.38 0.07 5.61
C GLY A 409 -8.57 1.52 6.03
N LEU A 410 -7.49 2.23 6.39
CA LEU A 410 -7.56 3.67 6.68
C LEU A 410 -7.79 4.48 5.40
N GLY A 411 -7.09 4.13 4.31
CA GLY A 411 -7.20 4.80 3.02
C GLY A 411 -8.60 4.70 2.42
N GLN A 412 -9.27 3.57 2.56
CA GLN A 412 -10.67 3.41 2.13
C GLN A 412 -11.58 4.40 2.86
N ARG A 413 -11.49 4.47 4.20
CA ARG A 413 -12.29 5.41 4.98
C ARG A 413 -12.03 6.86 4.60
N LEU A 414 -10.75 7.22 4.40
CA LEU A 414 -10.36 8.57 4.00
C LEU A 414 -10.87 8.90 2.59
N HIS A 415 -10.72 7.99 1.63
CA HIS A 415 -11.16 8.19 0.25
C HIS A 415 -12.68 8.38 0.16
N HIS A 416 -13.48 7.55 0.86
CA HIS A 416 -14.92 7.72 0.91
C HIS A 416 -15.34 9.02 1.62
N ALA A 417 -14.63 9.44 2.67
CA ALA A 417 -14.89 10.70 3.37
C ALA A 417 -14.55 11.95 2.54
N SER A 418 -13.72 11.83 1.49
CA SER A 418 -13.32 12.96 0.64
C SER A 418 -14.49 13.55 -0.16
N GLY A 419 -15.51 12.76 -0.47
CA GLY A 419 -16.63 13.15 -1.33
C GLY A 419 -16.27 13.41 -2.79
N LEU A 420 -15.04 13.02 -3.22
CA LEU A 420 -14.57 13.22 -4.59
C LEU A 420 -15.24 12.24 -5.57
N THR A 421 -15.29 12.66 -6.83
CA THR A 421 -15.59 11.77 -7.95
C THR A 421 -14.35 10.93 -8.34
N LEU A 422 -14.57 9.83 -9.07
CA LEU A 422 -13.53 8.90 -9.48
C LEU A 422 -12.63 9.47 -10.59
N GLY A 423 -11.37 9.71 -10.29
CA GLY A 423 -10.43 10.27 -11.25
C GLY A 423 -10.93 11.58 -11.86
N ALA A 424 -10.77 11.74 -13.16
CA ALA A 424 -11.28 12.83 -13.97
C ALA A 424 -12.58 12.45 -14.72
N THR A 425 -13.22 11.34 -14.37
CA THR A 425 -14.38 10.79 -15.09
C THR A 425 -15.71 11.47 -14.72
N GLY A 426 -15.76 12.15 -13.58
CA GLY A 426 -17.00 12.68 -13.01
C GLY A 426 -17.93 11.60 -12.40
N ALA A 427 -17.56 10.31 -12.46
CA ALA A 427 -18.36 9.23 -11.87
C ALA A 427 -18.35 9.33 -10.33
N ALA A 428 -19.51 9.07 -9.71
CA ALA A 428 -19.64 9.07 -8.26
C ALA A 428 -18.88 7.90 -7.61
N MET A 429 -18.41 8.11 -6.37
CA MET A 429 -17.82 7.06 -5.53
C MET A 429 -18.88 5.97 -5.28
N PRO A 430 -18.60 4.69 -5.57
CA PRO A 430 -19.51 3.59 -5.25
C PRO A 430 -19.64 3.42 -3.72
N ALA A 431 -20.62 2.65 -3.27
CA ALA A 431 -20.69 2.25 -1.86
C ALA A 431 -19.43 1.48 -1.45
N ALA A 432 -18.97 1.67 -0.22
CA ALA A 432 -17.80 1.00 0.31
C ALA A 432 -18.01 -0.53 0.29
N ALA A 433 -17.10 -1.25 -0.33
CA ALA A 433 -17.08 -2.71 -0.34
C ALA A 433 -16.04 -3.24 0.68
N ALA A 434 -16.22 -4.49 1.13
CA ALA A 434 -15.23 -5.13 1.98
C ALA A 434 -13.89 -5.27 1.25
N LEU A 435 -12.80 -4.99 1.94
CA LEU A 435 -11.45 -5.22 1.42
C LEU A 435 -11.18 -6.73 1.38
N PRO A 436 -10.50 -7.24 0.33
CA PRO A 436 -10.10 -8.65 0.24
C PRO A 436 -8.87 -8.88 1.12
N VAL A 437 -9.06 -8.91 2.42
CA VAL A 437 -7.98 -9.30 3.33
C VAL A 437 -7.72 -10.78 3.10
N PRO A 438 -6.49 -11.21 2.73
CA PRO A 438 -6.20 -12.62 2.55
C PRO A 438 -6.55 -13.37 3.83
N ALA A 439 -7.28 -14.48 3.70
CA ALA A 439 -7.26 -15.48 4.74
C ALA A 439 -5.79 -15.82 5.05
N PHE A 440 -5.50 -16.31 6.27
CA PHE A 440 -4.13 -16.67 6.69
C PHE A 440 -3.44 -17.69 5.74
N GLY A 441 -4.00 -17.96 4.57
CA GLY A 441 -3.53 -18.94 3.62
C GLY A 441 -3.54 -20.36 4.25
N ASP A 442 -2.50 -21.16 3.97
CA ASP A 442 -2.33 -22.50 4.58
C ASP A 442 -1.75 -22.44 6.00
N VAL A 443 -1.58 -21.25 6.59
CA VAL A 443 -1.10 -21.12 7.97
C VAL A 443 -2.19 -21.62 8.91
N PRO A 444 -1.93 -22.64 9.72
CA PRO A 444 -2.90 -23.11 10.70
C PRO A 444 -3.28 -21.99 11.67
N THR A 445 -4.57 -21.81 11.90
CA THR A 445 -5.10 -20.77 12.79
C THR A 445 -5.86 -21.36 13.98
N MET A 446 -6.01 -20.55 15.03
CA MET A 446 -6.87 -20.84 16.17
C MET A 446 -7.84 -19.67 16.40
N ARG A 447 -9.11 -20.00 16.65
CA ARG A 447 -10.12 -18.99 17.02
C ARG A 447 -10.21 -18.88 18.53
N VAL A 448 -10.26 -17.64 19.01
CA VAL A 448 -10.35 -17.30 20.43
C VAL A 448 -11.48 -16.31 20.65
N ALA A 449 -12.39 -16.62 21.58
CA ALA A 449 -13.40 -15.68 22.04
C ALA A 449 -12.89 -14.92 23.27
N VAL A 450 -13.00 -13.60 23.26
CA VAL A 450 -12.62 -12.71 24.36
C VAL A 450 -13.83 -11.95 24.87
N VAL A 451 -13.89 -11.71 26.19
CA VAL A 451 -15.06 -11.13 26.87
C VAL A 451 -14.72 -9.89 27.71
N GLY A 452 -13.43 -9.59 27.93
CA GLY A 452 -12.98 -8.59 28.91
C GLY A 452 -11.95 -7.61 28.40
N ALA A 453 -10.82 -7.51 29.09
CA ALA A 453 -9.75 -6.55 28.82
C ALA A 453 -9.09 -6.71 27.42
N HIS A 454 -9.34 -7.83 26.72
CA HIS A 454 -8.87 -8.10 25.36
C HIS A 454 -9.85 -7.67 24.25
N LEU A 455 -11.05 -7.20 24.57
CA LEU A 455 -11.98 -6.65 23.58
C LEU A 455 -11.32 -5.48 22.82
N SER A 456 -11.72 -5.24 21.59
CA SER A 456 -11.21 -4.14 20.77
C SER A 456 -11.24 -2.81 21.53
N GLY A 457 -10.11 -2.10 21.57
CA GLY A 457 -9.97 -0.83 22.29
C GLY A 457 -9.88 -0.94 23.81
N MET A 458 -9.86 -2.14 24.39
CA MET A 458 -9.58 -2.38 25.81
C MET A 458 -8.08 -2.56 26.07
N PRO A 459 -7.61 -2.40 27.33
CA PRO A 459 -6.20 -2.28 27.66
C PRO A 459 -5.28 -3.42 27.21
N LEU A 460 -5.78 -4.65 27.11
CA LEU A 460 -5.00 -5.83 26.72
C LEU A 460 -5.24 -6.26 25.25
N ASN A 461 -5.99 -5.48 24.47
CA ASN A 461 -6.23 -5.81 23.06
C ASN A 461 -4.94 -5.93 22.25
N GLY A 462 -3.91 -5.12 22.59
CA GLY A 462 -2.57 -5.20 21.97
C GLY A 462 -1.96 -6.61 22.02
N GLN A 463 -2.24 -7.40 23.05
CA GLN A 463 -1.74 -8.78 23.15
C GLN A 463 -2.26 -9.72 22.04
N LEU A 464 -3.44 -9.41 21.46
CA LEU A 464 -3.97 -10.10 20.29
C LEU A 464 -3.36 -9.56 18.99
N THR A 465 -3.40 -8.23 18.82
CA THR A 465 -2.98 -7.60 17.55
C THR A 465 -1.48 -7.73 17.30
N GLU A 466 -0.64 -7.67 18.33
CA GLU A 466 0.82 -7.90 18.24
C GLU A 466 1.16 -9.34 17.79
N ARG A 467 0.20 -10.28 17.91
CA ARG A 467 0.34 -11.68 17.49
C ARG A 467 -0.33 -11.95 16.15
N GLY A 468 -0.66 -10.90 15.40
CA GLY A 468 -1.30 -11.03 14.09
C GLY A 468 -2.75 -11.53 14.17
N ALA A 469 -3.41 -11.43 15.33
CA ALA A 469 -4.81 -11.84 15.44
C ALA A 469 -5.75 -10.86 14.73
N VAL A 470 -6.76 -11.39 14.06
CA VAL A 470 -7.78 -10.63 13.34
C VAL A 470 -9.14 -10.85 14.00
N ARG A 471 -9.87 -9.76 14.23
CA ARG A 471 -11.25 -9.86 14.72
C ARG A 471 -12.16 -10.32 13.58
N LEU A 472 -12.78 -11.49 13.76
CA LEU A 472 -13.74 -12.03 12.80
C LEU A 472 -15.11 -11.39 12.96
N ARG A 473 -15.61 -11.35 14.21
CA ARG A 473 -16.94 -10.81 14.50
C ARG A 473 -17.12 -10.50 15.99
N GLU A 474 -18.09 -9.64 16.29
CA GLU A 474 -18.74 -9.57 17.60
C GLU A 474 -20.00 -10.45 17.57
N THR A 475 -20.23 -11.20 18.62
CA THR A 475 -21.36 -12.11 18.75
C THR A 475 -21.70 -12.30 20.23
N ARG A 476 -22.52 -13.28 20.56
CA ARG A 476 -22.85 -13.62 21.93
C ARG A 476 -22.46 -15.07 22.25
N SER A 477 -22.20 -15.31 23.53
CA SER A 477 -22.16 -16.69 24.06
C SER A 477 -23.57 -17.30 24.05
N ALA A 478 -23.64 -18.62 24.13
CA ALA A 478 -24.88 -19.31 24.49
C ALA A 478 -25.40 -18.83 25.87
N PRO A 479 -26.72 -18.96 26.20
CA PRO A 479 -27.32 -18.33 27.38
C PRO A 479 -27.06 -19.07 28.69
N HIS A 480 -25.94 -19.76 28.82
CA HIS A 480 -25.55 -20.52 30.02
C HIS A 480 -24.19 -20.10 30.57
N TYR A 481 -23.93 -18.77 30.55
CA TYR A 481 -22.74 -18.18 31.15
C TYR A 481 -23.11 -17.06 32.11
N ARG A 482 -22.30 -16.88 33.15
CA ARG A 482 -22.32 -15.73 34.05
C ARG A 482 -21.00 -14.98 33.95
N LEU A 483 -21.06 -13.67 34.19
CA LEU A 483 -19.92 -12.78 34.15
C LEU A 483 -19.74 -12.09 35.50
N TYR A 484 -18.53 -12.09 36.02
CA TYR A 484 -18.20 -11.51 37.32
C TYR A 484 -17.08 -10.49 37.17
N ALA A 485 -17.14 -9.37 37.89
CA ALA A 485 -16.03 -8.43 38.00
C ALA A 485 -15.04 -8.96 39.06
N LEU A 486 -13.85 -9.38 38.66
CA LEU A 486 -12.85 -9.95 39.56
C LEU A 486 -12.17 -8.86 40.38
N PRO A 487 -12.13 -8.99 41.74
CA PRO A 487 -11.52 -8.01 42.60
C PRO A 487 -10.00 -7.98 42.42
N GLY A 488 -9.37 -6.81 42.61
CA GLY A 488 -7.91 -6.66 42.68
C GLY A 488 -7.15 -6.86 41.37
N THR A 489 -7.80 -7.06 40.23
CA THR A 489 -7.11 -7.24 38.95
C THR A 489 -6.70 -5.91 38.31
N VAL A 490 -5.47 -5.83 37.77
CA VAL A 490 -4.91 -4.65 37.06
C VAL A 490 -4.40 -5.09 35.68
N PRO A 491 -4.93 -4.54 34.56
CA PRO A 491 -6.20 -3.81 34.48
C PRO A 491 -7.40 -4.63 34.98
N PRO A 492 -8.55 -4.02 35.26
CA PRO A 492 -9.75 -4.75 35.67
C PRO A 492 -10.15 -5.82 34.65
N LYS A 493 -10.49 -7.00 35.14
CA LYS A 493 -10.79 -8.19 34.29
C LYS A 493 -12.09 -8.84 34.76
N PRO A 494 -12.95 -9.33 33.83
CA PRO A 494 -14.05 -10.19 34.20
C PRO A 494 -13.62 -11.65 34.29
N GLY A 495 -14.33 -12.42 35.12
CA GLY A 495 -14.33 -13.88 35.11
C GLY A 495 -15.64 -14.40 34.52
N MET A 496 -15.55 -15.26 33.50
CA MET A 496 -16.71 -15.90 32.88
C MET A 496 -16.78 -17.36 33.30
N VAL A 497 -17.93 -17.81 33.75
CA VAL A 497 -18.15 -19.22 34.16
C VAL A 497 -19.36 -19.79 33.45
N ARG A 498 -19.32 -21.09 33.14
CA ARG A 498 -20.46 -21.82 32.63
C ARG A 498 -21.34 -22.25 33.79
N VAL A 499 -22.65 -22.12 33.62
CA VAL A 499 -23.67 -22.49 34.58
C VAL A 499 -24.72 -23.40 33.92
N PRO A 500 -25.58 -24.08 34.71
CA PRO A 500 -26.69 -24.85 34.17
C PRO A 500 -27.63 -24.01 33.28
N ALA A 501 -28.35 -24.72 32.38
CA ALA A 501 -29.30 -24.05 31.49
C ALA A 501 -30.38 -23.32 32.31
N GLY A 502 -30.66 -22.07 31.97
CA GLY A 502 -31.62 -21.20 32.66
C GLY A 502 -31.02 -20.39 33.82
N GLU A 503 -29.79 -20.61 34.23
CA GLU A 503 -29.11 -19.88 35.32
C GLU A 503 -28.16 -18.79 34.84
N GLY A 504 -27.96 -18.65 33.52
CA GLY A 504 -27.04 -17.71 32.91
C GLY A 504 -27.68 -16.78 31.88
N ALA A 505 -26.86 -16.07 31.15
CA ALA A 505 -27.26 -15.18 30.05
C ALA A 505 -26.34 -15.32 28.85
N ALA A 506 -26.79 -14.82 27.68
CA ALA A 506 -25.96 -14.65 26.52
C ALA A 506 -25.13 -13.35 26.67
N LEU A 507 -23.80 -13.49 26.69
CA LEU A 507 -22.85 -12.43 26.93
C LEU A 507 -22.18 -12.00 25.63
N VAL A 508 -21.96 -10.70 25.45
CA VAL A 508 -21.24 -10.16 24.29
C VAL A 508 -19.77 -10.59 24.34
N VAL A 509 -19.31 -11.19 23.25
CA VAL A 509 -17.92 -11.64 23.04
C VAL A 509 -17.42 -11.21 21.67
N GLU A 510 -16.12 -11.05 21.51
CA GLU A 510 -15.49 -10.92 20.20
C GLU A 510 -14.72 -12.19 19.86
N VAL A 511 -14.94 -12.73 18.65
CA VAL A 511 -14.21 -13.87 18.13
C VAL A 511 -13.06 -13.35 17.29
N TRP A 512 -11.86 -13.77 17.66
CA TRP A 512 -10.60 -13.45 16.99
C TRP A 512 -9.99 -14.71 16.39
N GLU A 513 -9.32 -14.58 15.27
CA GLU A 513 -8.52 -15.65 14.64
C GLU A 513 -7.06 -15.24 14.66
N MET A 514 -6.17 -16.14 15.06
CA MET A 514 -4.73 -15.89 15.13
C MET A 514 -3.93 -17.08 14.58
N PRO A 515 -2.68 -16.86 14.10
CA PRO A 515 -1.80 -17.95 13.74
C PRO A 515 -1.59 -18.92 14.90
N MET A 516 -1.67 -20.23 14.62
CA MET A 516 -1.46 -21.28 15.63
C MET A 516 -0.11 -21.13 16.34
N ALA A 517 0.94 -20.74 15.61
CA ALA A 517 2.28 -20.50 16.16
C ALA A 517 2.30 -19.38 17.22
N ALA A 518 1.39 -18.40 17.15
CA ALA A 518 1.29 -17.30 18.12
C ALA A 518 0.42 -17.66 19.34
N TYR A 519 -0.47 -18.65 19.20
CA TYR A 519 -1.46 -19.00 20.22
C TYR A 519 -0.84 -19.39 21.55
N GLY A 520 0.22 -20.22 21.56
CA GLY A 520 0.91 -20.63 22.79
C GLY A 520 1.48 -19.44 23.57
N SER A 521 2.07 -18.48 22.88
CA SER A 521 2.60 -17.24 23.49
C SER A 521 1.50 -16.33 24.03
N PHE A 522 0.30 -16.35 23.43
CA PHE A 522 -0.86 -15.62 23.93
C PHE A 522 -1.39 -16.27 25.23
N VAL A 523 -1.56 -17.60 25.23
CA VAL A 523 -2.06 -18.33 26.39
C VAL A 523 -1.12 -18.18 27.60
N ALA A 524 0.20 -18.12 27.37
CA ALA A 524 1.20 -17.91 28.43
C ALA A 524 1.06 -16.54 29.16
N LEU A 525 0.35 -15.56 28.58
CA LEU A 525 0.10 -14.26 29.22
C LEU A 525 -1.12 -14.27 30.15
N ILE A 526 -1.90 -15.36 30.18
CA ILE A 526 -3.14 -15.44 30.94
C ILE A 526 -2.79 -15.87 32.38
N PRO A 527 -2.93 -14.98 33.36
CA PRO A 527 -2.64 -15.35 34.76
C PRO A 527 -3.82 -16.09 35.39
N ALA A 528 -3.54 -16.96 36.32
CA ALA A 528 -4.57 -17.47 37.22
C ALA A 528 -5.30 -16.29 37.90
N PRO A 529 -6.59 -16.41 38.17
CA PRO A 529 -7.49 -17.56 38.07
C PRO A 529 -8.19 -17.70 36.69
N LEU A 530 -7.70 -16.99 35.68
CA LEU A 530 -8.23 -17.09 34.31
C LEU A 530 -7.49 -18.20 33.56
N GLY A 531 -8.21 -18.83 32.65
CA GLY A 531 -7.67 -19.86 31.76
C GLY A 531 -8.39 -19.88 30.43
N ILE A 532 -7.99 -20.78 29.55
CA ILE A 532 -8.67 -21.04 28.28
C ILE A 532 -9.49 -22.33 28.41
N GLY A 533 -10.74 -22.25 27.99
CA GLY A 533 -11.65 -23.38 27.87
C GLY A 533 -12.47 -23.31 26.59
N THR A 534 -13.39 -24.26 26.41
CA THR A 534 -14.29 -24.24 25.26
C THR A 534 -15.55 -23.48 25.58
N LEU A 535 -15.83 -22.43 24.80
CA LEU A 535 -17.07 -21.67 24.87
C LEU A 535 -18.03 -22.12 23.78
N THR A 536 -19.32 -22.15 24.09
CA THR A 536 -20.40 -22.27 23.10
C THR A 536 -20.94 -20.90 22.76
N LEU A 537 -21.05 -20.59 21.48
CA LEU A 537 -21.64 -19.34 20.98
C LEU A 537 -23.16 -19.48 20.79
N GLU A 538 -23.84 -18.37 20.55
CA GLU A 538 -25.29 -18.33 20.34
C GLU A 538 -25.78 -19.13 19.13
N ASP A 539 -24.89 -19.29 18.11
CA ASP A 539 -25.14 -20.11 16.92
C ASP A 539 -24.88 -21.62 17.13
N GLY A 540 -24.56 -22.03 18.36
CA GLY A 540 -24.23 -23.41 18.71
C GLY A 540 -22.80 -23.86 18.39
N SER A 541 -22.01 -23.02 17.72
CA SER A 541 -20.60 -23.32 17.44
C SER A 541 -19.74 -23.23 18.70
N SER A 542 -18.62 -23.96 18.71
CA SER A 542 -17.66 -23.97 19.81
C SER A 542 -16.37 -23.24 19.41
N VAL A 543 -15.81 -22.49 20.36
CA VAL A 543 -14.57 -21.72 20.19
C VAL A 543 -13.75 -21.76 21.48
N GLN A 544 -12.41 -21.69 21.38
CA GLN A 544 -11.58 -21.49 22.57
C GLN A 544 -11.84 -20.10 23.15
N GLY A 545 -11.83 -19.96 24.47
CA GLY A 545 -12.07 -18.63 25.06
C GLY A 545 -11.79 -18.61 26.56
N PHE A 546 -11.88 -17.43 27.14
CA PHE A 546 -11.56 -17.20 28.54
C PHE A 546 -12.64 -17.81 29.45
N VAL A 547 -12.17 -18.60 30.41
CA VAL A 547 -12.98 -19.12 31.55
C VAL A 547 -12.28 -18.74 32.84
N CYS A 548 -13.04 -18.76 33.94
CA CYS A 548 -12.55 -18.42 35.26
C CYS A 548 -12.71 -19.62 36.21
N GLU A 549 -11.74 -19.86 37.10
CA GLU A 549 -11.86 -20.79 38.20
C GLU A 549 -12.93 -20.32 39.20
N SER A 550 -13.72 -21.24 39.72
CA SER A 550 -14.81 -20.95 40.66
C SER A 550 -14.33 -20.30 41.98
N LEU A 551 -13.11 -20.62 42.41
CA LEU A 551 -12.49 -20.03 43.61
C LEU A 551 -12.38 -18.49 43.52
N ALA A 552 -12.18 -17.96 42.33
CA ALA A 552 -12.04 -16.51 42.14
C ALA A 552 -13.36 -15.72 42.19
N LEU A 553 -14.47 -16.41 42.34
CA LEU A 553 -15.79 -15.80 42.45
C LEU A 553 -16.12 -15.37 43.88
N GLU A 554 -15.33 -15.80 44.88
CA GLU A 554 -15.51 -15.31 46.24
C GLU A 554 -15.28 -13.82 46.33
N GLY A 555 -16.34 -13.07 46.72
CA GLY A 555 -16.32 -11.60 46.76
C GLY A 555 -16.38 -10.90 45.42
N ALA A 556 -16.53 -11.59 44.29
CA ALA A 556 -16.69 -11.02 42.98
C ALA A 556 -18.15 -10.57 42.73
N GLU A 557 -18.33 -9.39 42.15
CA GLU A 557 -19.64 -8.84 41.77
C GLU A 557 -20.20 -9.58 40.54
N ASP A 558 -21.41 -10.14 40.62
CA ASP A 558 -22.13 -10.67 39.46
C ASP A 558 -22.62 -9.53 38.55
N ILE A 559 -22.01 -9.42 37.37
CA ILE A 559 -22.31 -8.36 36.39
C ILE A 559 -23.01 -8.91 35.14
N THR A 560 -23.54 -10.11 35.21
CA THR A 560 -24.21 -10.82 34.12
C THR A 560 -25.34 -9.98 33.50
N HIS A 561 -26.08 -9.22 34.33
CA HIS A 561 -27.21 -8.37 33.92
C HIS A 561 -26.79 -7.23 32.96
N HIS A 562 -25.53 -6.83 32.95
CA HIS A 562 -25.02 -5.87 31.96
C HIS A 562 -24.89 -6.47 30.54
N GLY A 563 -24.94 -7.81 30.39
CA GLY A 563 -24.85 -8.49 29.11
C GLY A 563 -23.47 -8.44 28.44
N GLY A 564 -22.45 -7.86 29.11
CA GLY A 564 -21.07 -7.79 28.61
C GLY A 564 -20.22 -6.74 29.33
N TRP A 565 -18.90 -6.91 29.19
CA TRP A 565 -17.89 -6.13 29.90
C TRP A 565 -17.90 -4.63 29.58
N ARG A 566 -18.11 -4.25 28.31
CA ARG A 566 -18.13 -2.82 27.91
C ARG A 566 -19.21 -2.06 28.67
N ARG A 567 -20.43 -2.58 28.69
CA ARG A 567 -21.57 -1.94 29.37
C ARG A 567 -21.33 -1.81 30.86
N TYR A 568 -20.71 -2.79 31.49
CA TYR A 568 -20.34 -2.68 32.91
C TYR A 568 -19.32 -1.58 33.14
N ILE A 569 -18.24 -1.49 32.34
CA ILE A 569 -17.24 -0.43 32.48
C ILE A 569 -17.85 0.96 32.23
N GLU A 570 -18.75 1.09 31.28
CA GLU A 570 -19.48 2.33 30.99
C GLU A 570 -20.37 2.75 32.19
N SER A 571 -21.10 1.82 32.80
CA SER A 571 -21.92 2.10 33.98
C SER A 571 -21.09 2.61 35.16
N ARG A 572 -19.91 2.06 35.36
CA ARG A 572 -18.95 2.50 36.41
C ARG A 572 -18.41 3.91 36.20
N ARG A 573 -18.29 4.34 34.92
CA ARG A 573 -17.83 5.70 34.58
C ARG A 573 -18.96 6.74 34.71
N ALA A 574 -20.20 6.32 34.56
CA ALA A 574 -21.38 7.19 34.64
C ALA A 574 -21.81 7.50 36.09
N THR A 575 -21.32 6.77 37.09
CA THR A 575 -21.58 7.00 38.51
C THR A 575 -20.41 7.78 39.11
N PRO A 576 -20.53 9.12 39.37
CA PRO A 576 -19.49 9.86 40.08
C PRO A 576 -19.40 9.30 41.52
N ALA A 577 -18.17 9.20 42.04
CA ALA A 577 -17.87 8.77 43.39
C ALA A 577 -18.35 9.77 44.44
#